data_9704e1ac252b1da677fcd293e100dba5
#
_entry.id   9704e1ac252b1da677fcd293e100dba5
#
_cell.length_a   1.000
_cell.length_b   1.000
_cell.length_c   1.000
_cell.angle_alpha   90.00
_cell.angle_beta   90.00
_cell.angle_gamma   90.00
#
_symmetry.space_group_name_H-M   'P 1'
#
loop_
_entity.id
_entity.type
_entity.pdbx_description
1 polymer ?
#
loop_
_entity_poly.entity_id
_entity_poly.type
_entity_poly.pdbx_seq_one_letter_code
_entity_poly.pdbx_strand_id
1 'polypeptide(L)'
;MPNFKSKKIKEINLPCSKDDVEFLWLAKNDNVSLIYTKVQEESFFLQIKKAQNGFVIKGDKHTKPSKIGYLQKALKIFKEGFCEDIINEAFGLKNNALIEKTPFIVDNFDELLSKLQGKIYIEIGFGSGRHLLYQAKENPNVLILGVEIYNPALTQVAKLAKAQNVNNILLIQSDARLLLSVLKSKSVEKIFLHFPVPWDKKPHRRVIGKDFCKECARVLVQNGRFELRTDSFEYFNFTLEQFLTFPAPKFSLRKNENLEISSKYEDRWKKQEKNIYDLWVWNF
;
A
#
# COMPACT_ATOMS: atom_id res chain seq x y z
N MET A 1 -4.63 5.08 -10.30
CA MET A 1 -4.32 5.54 -11.66
C MET A 1 -5.33 6.60 -12.05
N PRO A 2 -4.91 7.76 -12.60
CA PRO A 2 -5.79 8.81 -13.07
C PRO A 2 -6.83 8.26 -14.05
N ASN A 3 -8.08 8.68 -13.90
CA ASN A 3 -9.17 8.28 -14.76
C ASN A 3 -10.35 9.27 -14.65
N PHE A 4 -11.26 9.18 -15.60
CA PHE A 4 -12.55 9.84 -15.50
C PHE A 4 -13.63 9.00 -16.20
N LYS A 5 -14.90 9.32 -15.95
CA LYS A 5 -16.06 8.71 -16.59
C LYS A 5 -16.85 9.76 -17.34
N SER A 6 -17.26 9.43 -18.57
CA SER A 6 -18.09 10.27 -19.42
C SER A 6 -19.27 9.47 -19.93
N LYS A 7 -20.44 10.11 -20.09
CA LYS A 7 -21.60 9.45 -20.71
C LYS A 7 -21.45 9.33 -22.20
N LYS A 8 -20.83 10.35 -22.85
CA LYS A 8 -20.67 10.41 -24.29
C LYS A 8 -19.23 10.74 -24.68
N ILE A 9 -18.80 10.14 -25.76
CA ILE A 9 -17.55 10.49 -26.46
C ILE A 9 -17.92 10.92 -27.86
N LYS A 10 -17.43 12.09 -28.26
CA LYS A 10 -17.57 12.62 -29.62
C LYS A 10 -16.77 11.77 -30.60
N GLU A 11 -17.02 11.96 -31.87
CA GLU A 11 -16.17 11.37 -32.91
C GLU A 11 -14.72 11.83 -32.73
N ILE A 12 -13.81 10.87 -32.77
CA ILE A 12 -12.38 11.13 -32.57
C ILE A 12 -11.69 11.09 -33.94
N ASN A 13 -11.45 12.26 -34.47
CA ASN A 13 -10.69 12.40 -35.73
C ASN A 13 -9.20 12.39 -35.39
N LEU A 14 -8.46 11.39 -35.86
CA LEU A 14 -7.03 11.20 -35.63
C LEU A 14 -6.23 11.21 -36.93
N PRO A 15 -4.99 11.71 -36.95
CA PRO A 15 -4.26 12.28 -35.80
C PRO A 15 -4.75 13.67 -35.41
N CYS A 16 -4.61 14.03 -34.15
CA CYS A 16 -4.84 15.40 -33.68
C CYS A 16 -3.91 15.74 -32.52
N SER A 17 -3.66 17.02 -32.33
CA SER A 17 -2.80 17.52 -31.27
C SER A 17 -3.40 18.74 -30.59
N LYS A 18 -3.10 18.92 -29.30
CA LYS A 18 -3.35 20.14 -28.54
C LYS A 18 -2.26 20.31 -27.50
N ASP A 19 -1.69 21.50 -27.43
CA ASP A 19 -0.47 21.79 -26.67
C ASP A 19 0.66 20.84 -27.09
N ASP A 20 1.29 20.14 -26.14
CA ASP A 20 2.33 19.14 -26.37
C ASP A 20 1.79 17.69 -26.28
N VAL A 21 0.49 17.49 -26.46
CA VAL A 21 -0.16 16.17 -26.45
C VAL A 21 -0.64 15.85 -27.87
N GLU A 22 -0.21 14.72 -28.37
CA GLU A 22 -0.61 14.18 -29.66
C GLU A 22 -1.42 12.89 -29.48
N PHE A 23 -2.57 12.80 -30.12
CA PHE A 23 -3.35 11.57 -30.25
C PHE A 23 -3.21 11.10 -31.70
N LEU A 24 -2.47 9.99 -31.93
CA LEU A 24 -1.99 9.62 -33.23
C LEU A 24 -2.90 8.65 -33.98
N TRP A 25 -3.28 7.58 -33.32
CA TRP A 25 -4.15 6.55 -33.89
C TRP A 25 -4.91 5.78 -32.82
N LEU A 26 -5.92 5.04 -33.25
CA LEU A 26 -6.83 4.29 -32.37
C LEU A 26 -6.88 2.82 -32.81
N ALA A 27 -6.63 1.91 -31.88
CA ALA A 27 -6.96 0.50 -32.00
C ALA A 27 -8.24 0.20 -31.22
N LYS A 28 -9.15 -0.60 -31.78
CA LYS A 28 -10.47 -0.85 -31.21
C LYS A 28 -10.84 -2.32 -31.32
N ASN A 29 -11.43 -2.86 -30.25
CA ASN A 29 -12.22 -4.09 -30.28
C ASN A 29 -13.60 -3.84 -29.64
N ASP A 30 -14.42 -4.88 -29.48
CA ASP A 30 -15.81 -4.77 -28.99
C ASP A 30 -15.93 -4.13 -27.61
N ASN A 31 -14.92 -4.25 -26.76
CA ASN A 31 -14.97 -3.85 -25.35
C ASN A 31 -14.07 -2.68 -24.99
N VAL A 32 -13.00 -2.46 -25.76
CA VAL A 32 -11.93 -1.53 -25.40
C VAL A 32 -11.39 -0.83 -26.64
N SER A 33 -11.17 0.47 -26.52
CA SER A 33 -10.38 1.23 -27.48
C SER A 33 -9.09 1.74 -26.81
N LEU A 34 -8.00 1.71 -27.56
CA LEU A 34 -6.69 2.21 -27.15
C LEU A 34 -6.28 3.34 -28.09
N ILE A 35 -5.98 4.50 -27.52
CA ILE A 35 -5.49 5.66 -28.27
C ILE A 35 -3.99 5.78 -28.03
N TYR A 36 -3.21 5.68 -29.08
CA TYR A 36 -1.77 5.93 -29.03
C TYR A 36 -1.53 7.42 -28.84
N THR A 37 -0.94 7.75 -27.72
CA THR A 37 -0.79 9.11 -27.23
C THR A 37 0.69 9.41 -27.02
N LYS A 38 1.15 10.56 -27.49
CA LYS A 38 2.50 11.06 -27.26
C LYS A 38 2.42 12.36 -26.47
N VAL A 39 3.29 12.50 -25.48
CA VAL A 39 3.49 13.74 -24.70
C VAL A 39 4.98 13.96 -24.57
N GLN A 40 5.48 15.00 -25.21
CA GLN A 40 6.92 15.22 -25.38
C GLN A 40 7.58 13.99 -26.05
N GLU A 41 8.60 13.40 -25.43
CA GLU A 41 9.31 12.24 -25.96
C GLU A 41 8.70 10.88 -25.52
N GLU A 42 7.67 10.89 -24.69
CA GLU A 42 7.09 9.66 -24.16
C GLU A 42 5.77 9.29 -24.84
N SER A 43 5.63 8.00 -25.12
CA SER A 43 4.43 7.43 -25.74
C SER A 43 3.79 6.39 -24.85
N PHE A 44 2.46 6.40 -24.81
CA PHE A 44 1.65 5.47 -24.00
C PHE A 44 0.24 5.37 -24.60
N PHE A 45 -0.56 4.42 -24.07
CA PHE A 45 -1.95 4.32 -24.49
C PHE A 45 -2.91 4.91 -23.45
N LEU A 46 -3.88 5.68 -23.94
CA LEU A 46 -5.14 5.90 -23.22
C LEU A 46 -6.09 4.76 -23.56
N GLN A 47 -6.71 4.20 -22.54
CA GLN A 47 -7.71 3.15 -22.65
C GLN A 47 -9.11 3.75 -22.46
N ILE A 48 -10.00 3.49 -23.42
CA ILE A 48 -11.44 3.77 -23.31
C ILE A 48 -12.14 2.44 -23.16
N LYS A 49 -12.88 2.27 -22.08
CA LYS A 49 -13.63 1.05 -21.81
C LYS A 49 -15.13 1.36 -21.63
N LYS A 50 -15.97 0.63 -22.33
CA LYS A 50 -17.43 0.72 -22.15
C LYS A 50 -17.81 0.29 -20.75
N ALA A 51 -18.69 1.01 -20.10
CA ALA A 51 -19.22 0.76 -18.75
C ALA A 51 -20.75 0.86 -18.77
N GLN A 52 -21.42 0.41 -17.72
CA GLN A 52 -22.88 0.36 -17.65
C GLN A 52 -23.55 1.70 -17.99
N ASN A 53 -22.96 2.82 -17.55
CA ASN A 53 -23.49 4.17 -17.76
C ASN A 53 -22.49 5.08 -18.50
N GLY A 54 -21.98 4.64 -19.67
CA GLY A 54 -21.02 5.44 -20.46
C GLY A 54 -19.67 4.79 -20.62
N PHE A 55 -18.60 5.58 -20.49
CA PHE A 55 -17.23 5.17 -20.76
C PHE A 55 -16.32 5.52 -19.60
N VAL A 56 -15.36 4.66 -19.32
CA VAL A 56 -14.22 4.93 -18.42
C VAL A 56 -12.99 5.18 -19.25
N ILE A 57 -12.36 6.33 -19.07
CA ILE A 57 -11.14 6.72 -19.75
C ILE A 57 -10.01 6.78 -18.72
N LYS A 58 -8.89 6.10 -19.02
CA LYS A 58 -7.73 5.98 -18.11
C LYS A 58 -6.47 5.67 -18.90
N GLY A 59 -5.29 5.76 -18.27
CA GLY A 59 -4.07 5.22 -18.84
C GLY A 59 -4.11 3.69 -18.94
N ASP A 60 -3.49 3.13 -19.96
CA ASP A 60 -3.22 1.70 -20.00
C ASP A 60 -2.19 1.31 -18.91
N LYS A 61 -2.36 0.12 -18.32
CA LYS A 61 -1.49 -0.30 -17.22
C LYS A 61 -0.11 -0.79 -17.68
N HIS A 62 0.00 -1.19 -18.94
CA HIS A 62 1.23 -1.77 -19.49
C HIS A 62 2.15 -0.74 -20.15
N THR A 63 1.61 0.42 -20.55
CA THR A 63 2.33 1.48 -21.24
C THR A 63 2.28 2.80 -20.48
N LYS A 64 2.62 2.76 -19.19
CA LYS A 64 2.59 3.97 -18.36
C LYS A 64 3.76 4.90 -18.69
N PRO A 65 3.52 6.22 -18.79
CA PRO A 65 4.62 7.16 -18.87
C PRO A 65 5.42 7.21 -17.57
N SER A 66 6.68 7.62 -17.64
CA SER A 66 7.57 7.76 -16.48
C SER A 66 7.03 8.76 -15.45
N LYS A 67 6.42 9.85 -15.95
CA LYS A 67 5.80 10.88 -15.12
C LYS A 67 4.29 10.82 -15.20
N ILE A 68 3.64 10.65 -14.07
CA ILE A 68 2.17 10.62 -13.96
C ILE A 68 1.51 11.90 -14.52
N GLY A 69 2.21 13.03 -14.47
CA GLY A 69 1.75 14.31 -15.00
C GLY A 69 1.46 14.28 -16.51
N TYR A 70 2.20 13.50 -17.28
CA TYR A 70 1.96 13.33 -18.72
C TYR A 70 0.62 12.63 -18.98
N LEU A 71 0.34 11.57 -18.21
CA LEU A 71 -0.95 10.89 -18.29
C LEU A 71 -2.12 11.80 -17.89
N GLN A 72 -1.94 12.59 -16.83
CA GLN A 72 -2.98 13.51 -16.35
C GLN A 72 -3.25 14.61 -17.38
N LYS A 73 -2.20 15.17 -17.99
CA LYS A 73 -2.33 16.17 -19.05
C LYS A 73 -3.07 15.62 -20.26
N ALA A 74 -2.68 14.44 -20.73
CA ALA A 74 -3.35 13.77 -21.84
C ALA A 74 -4.83 13.47 -21.55
N LEU A 75 -5.15 12.98 -20.35
CA LEU A 75 -6.53 12.73 -19.94
C LEU A 75 -7.35 14.02 -19.86
N LYS A 76 -6.76 15.13 -19.38
CA LYS A 76 -7.44 16.43 -19.31
C LYS A 76 -7.77 16.93 -20.70
N ILE A 77 -6.81 16.94 -21.61
CA ILE A 77 -7.00 17.38 -23.00
C ILE A 77 -8.01 16.48 -23.71
N PHE A 78 -7.92 15.16 -23.53
CA PHE A 78 -8.89 14.22 -24.10
C PHE A 78 -10.30 14.47 -23.59
N LYS A 79 -10.46 14.72 -22.28
CA LYS A 79 -11.74 15.06 -21.68
C LYS A 79 -12.35 16.31 -22.30
N GLU A 80 -11.56 17.39 -22.39
CA GLU A 80 -12.03 18.68 -22.90
C GLU A 80 -12.34 18.64 -24.41
N GLY A 81 -11.57 17.88 -25.18
CA GLY A 81 -11.73 17.80 -26.63
C GLY A 81 -12.83 16.85 -27.10
N PHE A 82 -12.96 15.70 -26.44
CA PHE A 82 -13.74 14.58 -26.97
C PHE A 82 -14.85 14.06 -26.08
N CYS A 83 -15.05 14.59 -24.86
CA CYS A 83 -16.02 14.03 -23.94
C CYS A 83 -17.08 15.01 -23.53
N GLU A 84 -18.32 14.51 -23.37
CA GLU A 84 -19.47 15.25 -22.88
C GLU A 84 -20.07 14.54 -21.68
N ASP A 85 -20.79 15.29 -20.84
CA ASP A 85 -21.48 14.75 -19.65
C ASP A 85 -20.54 13.94 -18.73
N ILE A 86 -19.56 14.61 -18.16
CA ILE A 86 -18.62 14.01 -17.24
C ILE A 86 -19.33 13.59 -15.96
N ILE A 87 -19.28 12.29 -15.64
CA ILE A 87 -19.93 11.71 -14.46
C ILE A 87 -19.06 11.83 -13.21
N ASN A 88 -17.76 11.53 -13.37
CA ASN A 88 -16.80 11.52 -12.27
C ASN A 88 -15.38 11.69 -12.78
N GLU A 89 -14.55 12.36 -12.00
CA GLU A 89 -13.13 12.56 -12.27
C GLU A 89 -12.28 12.09 -11.10
N ALA A 90 -11.23 11.33 -11.39
CA ALA A 90 -10.24 10.88 -10.44
C ALA A 90 -8.83 11.09 -11.03
N PHE A 91 -8.45 12.34 -11.26
CA PHE A 91 -7.12 12.67 -11.79
C PHE A 91 -5.99 12.51 -10.78
N GLY A 92 -6.33 12.36 -9.50
CA GLY A 92 -5.33 12.07 -8.47
C GLY A 92 -4.40 13.23 -8.14
N LEU A 93 -4.72 14.43 -8.61
CA LEU A 93 -4.06 15.63 -8.13
C LEU A 93 -4.87 16.27 -7.01
N LYS A 94 -4.76 15.72 -5.84
CA LYS A 94 -4.45 16.61 -4.72
C LYS A 94 -2.99 16.97 -4.92
N ASN A 95 -2.68 18.26 -4.99
CA ASN A 95 -1.32 18.75 -5.02
C ASN A 95 -0.44 17.81 -4.21
N ASN A 96 0.50 17.09 -4.87
CA ASN A 96 1.73 16.77 -4.20
C ASN A 96 2.36 18.14 -3.91
N ALA A 97 1.83 18.85 -2.92
CA ALA A 97 2.65 19.73 -2.15
C ALA A 97 3.89 18.91 -1.91
N LEU A 98 5.00 19.38 -2.41
CA LEU A 98 6.35 18.89 -2.18
C LEU A 98 6.27 18.15 -0.85
N ILE A 99 6.50 16.81 -0.85
CA ILE A 99 6.48 16.07 0.40
C ILE A 99 7.43 16.86 1.26
N GLU A 100 6.89 17.68 2.18
CA GLU A 100 7.74 18.37 3.14
C GLU A 100 8.58 17.24 3.69
N LYS A 101 9.90 17.30 3.51
CA LYS A 101 10.81 16.28 4.03
C LYS A 101 10.48 16.17 5.50
N THR A 102 9.65 15.20 5.82
CA THR A 102 9.25 15.01 7.21
C THR A 102 10.33 14.16 7.82
N PRO A 103 10.77 14.43 9.06
CA PRO A 103 11.80 13.61 9.72
C PRO A 103 11.36 12.15 9.90
N PHE A 104 10.07 11.86 9.69
CA PHE A 104 9.46 10.55 9.89
C PHE A 104 9.60 9.62 8.69
N ILE A 105 9.70 10.14 7.45
CA ILE A 105 9.81 9.34 6.25
C ILE A 105 11.27 9.26 5.83
N VAL A 106 11.74 8.04 5.61
CA VAL A 106 13.08 7.76 5.09
C VAL A 106 12.99 7.24 3.65
N ASP A 107 13.92 7.69 2.81
CA ASP A 107 13.86 7.45 1.36
C ASP A 107 14.51 6.12 0.95
N ASN A 108 15.45 5.61 1.75
CA ASN A 108 16.21 4.39 1.45
C ASN A 108 16.64 3.65 2.71
N PHE A 109 17.21 2.45 2.53
CA PHE A 109 17.64 1.61 3.64
C PHE A 109 18.89 2.14 4.35
N ASP A 110 19.79 2.82 3.67
CA ASP A 110 21.01 3.35 4.32
C ASP A 110 20.63 4.45 5.32
N GLU A 111 19.74 5.36 4.92
CA GLU A 111 19.18 6.37 5.81
C GLU A 111 18.43 5.72 6.97
N LEU A 112 17.59 4.70 6.68
CA LEU A 112 16.89 3.96 7.72
C LEU A 112 17.85 3.37 8.74
N LEU A 113 18.81 2.56 8.28
CA LEU A 113 19.74 1.85 9.15
C LEU A 113 20.59 2.79 10.02
N SER A 114 20.94 3.98 9.51
CA SER A 114 21.65 5.00 10.28
C SER A 114 20.84 5.58 11.45
N LYS A 115 19.51 5.53 11.35
CA LYS A 115 18.57 6.07 12.37
C LYS A 115 18.06 5.00 13.34
N LEU A 116 18.29 3.71 13.09
CA LEU A 116 17.82 2.64 13.98
C LEU A 116 18.67 2.58 15.24
N GLN A 117 18.07 2.88 16.38
CA GLN A 117 18.71 2.82 17.69
C GLN A 117 17.71 2.32 18.76
N GLY A 118 18.24 1.68 19.80
CA GLY A 118 17.45 1.22 20.94
C GLY A 118 16.48 0.08 20.58
N LYS A 119 15.36 0.06 21.28
CA LYS A 119 14.29 -0.94 21.09
C LYS A 119 13.47 -0.62 19.87
N ILE A 120 13.17 -1.61 19.05
CA ILE A 120 12.45 -1.43 17.78
C ILE A 120 11.25 -2.36 17.74
N TYR A 121 10.08 -1.78 17.41
CA TYR A 121 8.91 -2.52 16.95
C TYR A 121 8.70 -2.23 15.47
N ILE A 122 8.19 -3.21 14.73
CA ILE A 122 7.88 -3.05 13.30
C ILE A 122 6.38 -3.26 13.10
N GLU A 123 5.71 -2.36 12.37
CA GLU A 123 4.36 -2.60 11.87
C GLU A 123 4.37 -2.70 10.35
N ILE A 124 3.93 -3.85 9.85
CA ILE A 124 3.88 -4.17 8.42
C ILE A 124 2.48 -3.86 7.90
N GLY A 125 2.41 -3.01 6.87
CA GLY A 125 1.13 -2.63 6.26
C GLY A 125 0.27 -1.76 7.18
N PHE A 126 0.84 -0.74 7.79
CA PHE A 126 0.18 0.09 8.83
C PHE A 126 -1.07 0.85 8.34
N GLY A 127 -1.28 0.97 7.03
CA GLY A 127 -2.47 1.59 6.43
C GLY A 127 -2.78 2.98 6.98
N SER A 128 -3.83 3.13 7.81
CA SER A 128 -4.21 4.41 8.41
C SER A 128 -3.30 4.86 9.56
N GLY A 129 -2.40 4.01 10.04
CA GLY A 129 -1.45 4.28 11.12
C GLY A 129 -2.06 4.34 12.53
N ARG A 130 -3.33 3.96 12.73
CA ARG A 130 -3.95 4.04 14.07
C ARG A 130 -3.18 3.22 15.09
N HIS A 131 -2.90 1.94 14.77
CA HIS A 131 -2.18 1.05 15.68
C HIS A 131 -0.72 1.50 15.84
N LEU A 132 -0.05 1.88 14.75
CA LEU A 132 1.32 2.39 14.77
C LEU A 132 1.47 3.58 15.71
N LEU A 133 0.61 4.59 15.57
CA LEU A 133 0.64 5.79 16.41
C LEU A 133 0.26 5.49 17.87
N TYR A 134 -0.65 4.55 18.10
CA TYR A 134 -0.98 4.08 19.43
C TYR A 134 0.24 3.41 20.08
N GLN A 135 0.89 2.46 19.38
CA GLN A 135 2.10 1.80 19.89
C GLN A 135 3.22 2.81 20.21
N ALA A 136 3.36 3.84 19.38
CA ALA A 136 4.37 4.88 19.61
C ALA A 136 4.08 5.71 20.88
N LYS A 137 2.84 6.00 21.17
CA LYS A 137 2.44 6.72 22.38
C LYS A 137 2.59 5.87 23.65
N GLU A 138 2.15 4.63 23.59
CA GLU A 138 2.24 3.70 24.72
C GLU A 138 3.67 3.29 25.05
N ASN A 139 4.59 3.40 24.07
CA ASN A 139 5.97 2.98 24.21
C ASN A 139 6.95 4.13 23.81
N PRO A 140 7.01 5.23 24.57
CA PRO A 140 7.79 6.42 24.18
C PRO A 140 9.29 6.16 24.02
N ASN A 141 9.82 5.13 24.65
CA ASN A 141 11.24 4.73 24.60
C ASN A 141 11.53 3.67 23.53
N VAL A 142 10.55 3.36 22.66
CA VAL A 142 10.67 2.38 21.58
C VAL A 142 10.51 3.10 20.25
N LEU A 143 11.37 2.80 19.29
CA LEU A 143 11.21 3.26 17.93
C LEU A 143 10.20 2.37 17.21
N ILE A 144 9.13 2.95 16.66
CA ILE A 144 8.14 2.23 15.87
C ILE A 144 8.45 2.42 14.38
N LEU A 145 8.87 1.35 13.73
CA LEU A 145 9.17 1.34 12.31
C LEU A 145 7.95 0.87 11.52
N GLY A 146 7.38 1.75 10.73
CA GLY A 146 6.28 1.43 9.82
C GLY A 146 6.79 1.12 8.41
N VAL A 147 6.39 -0.01 7.84
CA VAL A 147 6.66 -0.35 6.43
C VAL A 147 5.34 -0.50 5.66
N GLU A 148 5.23 0.18 4.54
CA GLU A 148 4.01 0.18 3.71
C GLU A 148 4.39 0.32 2.23
N ILE A 149 3.66 -0.35 1.36
CA ILE A 149 3.85 -0.27 -0.10
C ILE A 149 3.09 0.90 -0.73
N TYR A 150 2.07 1.41 -0.05
CA TYR A 150 1.18 2.47 -0.54
C TYR A 150 1.64 3.85 -0.04
N ASN A 151 2.38 4.57 -0.86
CA ASN A 151 2.99 5.85 -0.52
C ASN A 151 2.04 6.89 0.14
N PRO A 152 0.79 7.09 -0.31
CA PRO A 152 -0.09 8.05 0.36
C PRO A 152 -0.35 7.77 1.83
N ALA A 153 -0.22 6.51 2.29
CA ALA A 153 -0.37 6.16 3.70
C ALA A 153 0.79 6.74 4.55
N LEU A 154 2.03 6.71 4.03
CA LEU A 154 3.19 7.28 4.73
C LEU A 154 2.99 8.76 5.00
N THR A 155 2.62 9.53 3.97
CA THR A 155 2.37 10.97 4.08
C THR A 155 1.25 11.27 5.07
N GLN A 156 0.18 10.48 5.06
CA GLN A 156 -0.94 10.64 6.00
C GLN A 156 -0.49 10.40 7.43
N VAL A 157 0.24 9.32 7.69
CA VAL A 157 0.70 8.96 9.04
C VAL A 157 1.74 9.95 9.55
N ALA A 158 2.67 10.42 8.71
CA ALA A 158 3.62 11.45 9.08
C ALA A 158 2.93 12.76 9.51
N LYS A 159 1.87 13.18 8.80
CA LYS A 159 1.05 14.35 9.21
C LYS A 159 0.34 14.13 10.54
N LEU A 160 -0.21 12.94 10.75
CA LEU A 160 -0.88 12.59 12.02
C LEU A 160 0.12 12.53 13.18
N ALA A 161 1.32 11.98 12.98
CA ALA A 161 2.38 11.94 13.97
C ALA A 161 2.78 13.37 14.42
N LYS A 162 3.03 14.27 13.45
CA LYS A 162 3.31 15.67 13.72
C LYS A 162 2.18 16.35 14.52
N ALA A 163 0.93 16.16 14.08
CA ALA A 163 -0.24 16.76 14.75
C ALA A 163 -0.48 16.22 16.17
N GLN A 164 0.00 15.01 16.48
CA GLN A 164 -0.15 14.35 17.78
C GLN A 164 1.13 14.40 18.63
N ASN A 165 2.17 15.11 18.19
CA ASN A 165 3.49 15.19 18.84
C ASN A 165 4.14 13.81 19.08
N VAL A 166 3.95 12.85 18.17
CA VAL A 166 4.57 11.55 18.20
C VAL A 166 5.87 11.62 17.41
N ASN A 167 7.02 11.41 18.08
CA ASN A 167 8.35 11.60 17.49
C ASN A 167 9.18 10.31 17.35
N ASN A 168 8.73 9.22 17.96
CA ASN A 168 9.42 7.94 17.99
C ASN A 168 8.94 6.97 16.88
N ILE A 169 8.75 7.50 15.67
CA ILE A 169 8.39 6.70 14.50
C ILE A 169 9.35 6.93 13.34
N LEU A 170 9.55 5.90 12.53
CA LEU A 170 10.13 5.99 11.19
C LEU A 170 9.24 5.24 10.20
N LEU A 171 9.09 5.78 9.01
CA LEU A 171 8.22 5.24 7.96
C LEU A 171 9.05 5.02 6.69
N ILE A 172 8.92 3.85 6.07
CA ILE A 172 9.58 3.54 4.81
C ILE A 172 8.60 2.92 3.81
N GLN A 173 8.69 3.37 2.56
CA GLN A 173 7.99 2.73 1.44
C GLN A 173 8.79 1.53 0.95
N SER A 174 8.40 0.32 1.35
CA SER A 174 9.09 -0.90 0.93
C SER A 174 8.21 -2.13 1.03
N ASP A 175 8.66 -3.22 0.39
CA ASP A 175 8.20 -4.56 0.72
C ASP A 175 8.81 -5.00 2.06
N ALA A 176 7.98 -5.52 2.96
CA ALA A 176 8.42 -5.95 4.29
C ALA A 176 9.49 -7.05 4.25
N ARG A 177 9.47 -7.90 3.22
CA ARG A 177 10.48 -8.96 3.02
C ARG A 177 11.87 -8.37 2.75
N LEU A 178 11.93 -7.30 1.95
CA LEU A 178 13.17 -6.56 1.70
C LEU A 178 13.63 -5.82 2.96
N LEU A 179 12.71 -5.19 3.69
CA LEU A 179 13.05 -4.53 4.94
C LEU A 179 13.70 -5.51 5.92
N LEU A 180 13.05 -6.65 6.18
CA LEU A 180 13.59 -7.62 7.15
C LEU A 180 14.98 -8.11 6.74
N SER A 181 15.25 -8.35 5.45
CA SER A 181 16.54 -8.88 4.98
C SER A 181 17.73 -7.94 5.24
N VAL A 182 17.50 -6.63 5.36
CA VAL A 182 18.57 -5.64 5.62
C VAL A 182 18.77 -5.32 7.10
N LEU A 183 17.83 -5.72 7.97
CA LEU A 183 17.94 -5.47 9.40
C LEU A 183 18.97 -6.39 10.06
N LYS A 184 19.60 -5.91 11.13
CA LYS A 184 20.52 -6.73 11.94
C LYS A 184 19.78 -7.85 12.65
N SER A 185 20.44 -9.00 12.82
CA SER A 185 19.91 -10.09 13.63
C SER A 185 19.71 -9.64 15.08
N LYS A 186 18.66 -10.15 15.72
CA LYS A 186 18.33 -9.87 17.13
C LYS A 186 18.25 -8.37 17.46
N SER A 187 17.60 -7.59 16.59
CA SER A 187 17.46 -6.14 16.74
C SER A 187 16.02 -5.66 16.93
N VAL A 188 15.03 -6.54 16.77
CA VAL A 188 13.61 -6.20 16.81
C VAL A 188 12.92 -6.91 17.96
N GLU A 189 12.12 -6.21 18.77
CA GLU A 189 11.37 -6.82 19.86
C GLU A 189 9.99 -7.33 19.45
N LYS A 190 9.31 -6.60 18.52
CA LYS A 190 7.98 -7.01 18.04
C LYS A 190 7.80 -6.72 16.56
N ILE A 191 7.09 -7.61 15.89
CA ILE A 191 6.64 -7.43 14.52
C ILE A 191 5.14 -7.60 14.49
N PHE A 192 4.40 -6.57 14.05
CA PHE A 192 2.96 -6.58 13.89
C PHE A 192 2.59 -6.73 12.42
N LEU A 193 1.65 -7.61 12.13
CA LEU A 193 1.01 -7.77 10.82
C LEU A 193 -0.50 -7.83 11.02
N HIS A 194 -1.16 -6.70 10.86
CA HIS A 194 -2.59 -6.57 11.13
C HIS A 194 -3.40 -6.47 9.83
N PHE A 195 -4.40 -7.33 9.71
CA PHE A 195 -5.34 -7.39 8.58
C PHE A 195 -4.65 -7.36 7.21
N PRO A 196 -3.64 -8.22 6.98
CA PRO A 196 -3.04 -8.36 5.67
C PRO A 196 -4.08 -8.82 4.65
N VAL A 197 -3.87 -8.47 3.37
CA VAL A 197 -4.72 -9.00 2.29
C VAL A 197 -4.56 -10.52 2.24
N PRO A 198 -5.63 -11.31 2.37
CA PRO A 198 -5.52 -12.76 2.54
C PRO A 198 -5.08 -13.50 1.27
N TRP A 199 -5.27 -12.88 0.09
CA TRP A 199 -4.87 -13.43 -1.20
C TRP A 199 -5.35 -14.87 -1.47
N ASP A 200 -6.58 -15.24 -1.12
CA ASP A 200 -7.12 -16.60 -1.21
C ASP A 200 -6.97 -17.20 -2.61
N LYS A 201 -7.21 -16.38 -3.66
CA LYS A 201 -7.03 -16.80 -5.05
C LYS A 201 -5.59 -16.74 -5.56
N LYS A 202 -4.66 -16.15 -4.81
CA LYS A 202 -3.24 -15.97 -5.18
C LYS A 202 -2.33 -16.06 -3.96
N PRO A 203 -2.25 -17.22 -3.29
CA PRO A 203 -1.51 -17.38 -2.02
C PRO A 203 -0.03 -16.97 -2.08
N HIS A 204 0.60 -17.12 -3.26
CA HIS A 204 1.99 -16.71 -3.49
C HIS A 204 2.23 -15.21 -3.30
N ARG A 205 1.17 -14.38 -3.18
CA ARG A 205 1.28 -12.93 -2.90
C ARG A 205 1.23 -12.60 -1.41
N ARG A 206 0.96 -13.58 -0.57
CA ARG A 206 0.97 -13.40 0.89
C ARG A 206 2.34 -12.89 1.34
N VAL A 207 2.35 -11.99 2.31
CA VAL A 207 3.60 -11.53 2.93
C VAL A 207 4.26 -12.69 3.68
N ILE A 208 3.45 -13.46 4.40
CA ILE A 208 3.90 -14.67 5.11
C ILE A 208 4.31 -15.75 4.10
N GLY A 209 5.44 -16.35 4.39
CA GLY A 209 5.99 -17.47 3.68
C GLY A 209 7.25 -17.96 4.41
N LYS A 210 7.81 -19.08 4.01
CA LYS A 210 8.94 -19.72 4.69
C LYS A 210 10.13 -18.76 4.91
N ASP A 211 10.50 -17.99 3.89
CA ASP A 211 11.65 -17.07 3.99
C ASP A 211 11.33 -15.85 4.86
N PHE A 212 10.10 -15.33 4.80
CA PHE A 212 9.65 -14.29 5.71
C PHE A 212 9.72 -14.74 7.18
N CYS A 213 9.27 -15.95 7.49
CA CYS A 213 9.32 -16.50 8.84
C CYS A 213 10.77 -16.70 9.33
N LYS A 214 11.68 -17.14 8.44
CA LYS A 214 13.12 -17.22 8.76
C LYS A 214 13.70 -15.84 9.08
N GLU A 215 13.36 -14.82 8.30
CA GLU A 215 13.81 -13.46 8.58
C GLU A 215 13.23 -12.92 9.90
N CYS A 216 11.96 -13.22 10.21
CA CYS A 216 11.38 -12.91 11.52
C CYS A 216 12.17 -13.56 12.65
N ALA A 217 12.51 -14.85 12.53
CA ALA A 217 13.31 -15.58 13.51
C ALA A 217 14.72 -14.97 13.68
N ARG A 218 15.31 -14.51 12.57
CA ARG A 218 16.64 -13.91 12.57
C ARG A 218 16.67 -12.53 13.25
N VAL A 219 15.69 -11.67 12.93
CA VAL A 219 15.71 -10.27 13.40
C VAL A 219 15.15 -10.10 14.80
N LEU A 220 14.25 -10.98 15.26
CA LEU A 220 13.68 -10.89 16.60
C LEU A 220 14.72 -11.21 17.68
N VAL A 221 14.69 -10.41 18.74
CA VAL A 221 15.48 -10.66 19.96
C VAL A 221 14.98 -11.91 20.67
N GLN A 222 15.75 -12.41 21.64
CA GLN A 222 15.26 -13.46 22.52
C GLN A 222 13.97 -12.99 23.23
N ASN A 223 12.92 -13.81 23.19
CA ASN A 223 11.55 -13.48 23.64
C ASN A 223 10.86 -12.36 22.85
N GLY A 224 11.44 -11.89 21.77
CA GLY A 224 10.74 -11.06 20.80
C GLY A 224 9.63 -11.84 20.12
N ARG A 225 8.61 -11.16 19.61
CA ARG A 225 7.43 -11.85 19.07
C ARG A 225 6.92 -11.27 17.77
N PHE A 226 6.37 -12.15 16.97
CA PHE A 226 5.55 -11.84 15.81
C PHE A 226 4.08 -11.88 16.20
N GLU A 227 3.29 -10.89 15.80
CA GLU A 227 1.87 -10.77 16.10
C GLU A 227 1.07 -10.61 14.79
N LEU A 228 0.27 -11.62 14.44
CA LEU A 228 -0.73 -11.55 13.39
C LEU A 228 -2.09 -11.26 13.99
N ARG A 229 -2.86 -10.36 13.33
CA ARG A 229 -4.29 -10.17 13.57
C ARG A 229 -5.02 -10.17 12.23
N THR A 230 -6.07 -10.98 12.08
CA THR A 230 -6.75 -11.15 10.78
C THR A 230 -8.21 -11.61 10.95
N ASP A 231 -9.06 -11.25 9.98
CA ASP A 231 -10.42 -11.79 9.83
C ASP A 231 -10.48 -13.06 8.97
N SER A 232 -9.36 -13.43 8.34
CA SER A 232 -9.25 -14.63 7.51
C SER A 232 -8.74 -15.82 8.31
N PHE A 233 -9.62 -16.79 8.56
CA PHE A 233 -9.23 -18.05 9.23
C PHE A 233 -8.20 -18.85 8.40
N GLU A 234 -8.31 -18.82 7.08
CA GLU A 234 -7.35 -19.48 6.20
C GLU A 234 -5.96 -18.85 6.29
N TYR A 235 -5.89 -17.50 6.36
CA TYR A 235 -4.60 -16.83 6.52
C TYR A 235 -4.00 -17.09 7.89
N PHE A 236 -4.82 -17.14 8.94
CA PHE A 236 -4.41 -17.51 10.29
C PHE A 236 -3.81 -18.92 10.32
N ASN A 237 -4.52 -19.93 9.80
CA ASN A 237 -4.03 -21.31 9.75
C ASN A 237 -2.76 -21.42 8.91
N PHE A 238 -2.74 -20.82 7.74
CA PHE A 238 -1.55 -20.79 6.90
C PHE A 238 -0.33 -20.21 7.65
N THR A 239 -0.52 -19.12 8.38
CA THR A 239 0.57 -18.51 9.16
C THR A 239 1.05 -19.44 10.28
N LEU A 240 0.12 -20.04 11.00
CA LEU A 240 0.44 -21.03 12.05
C LEU A 240 1.27 -22.19 11.49
N GLU A 241 0.87 -22.77 10.35
CA GLU A 241 1.59 -23.82 9.68
C GLU A 241 3.02 -23.43 9.29
N GLN A 242 3.22 -22.19 8.80
CA GLN A 242 4.57 -21.72 8.48
C GLN A 242 5.48 -21.68 9.70
N PHE A 243 5.00 -21.23 10.85
CA PHE A 243 5.79 -21.16 12.08
C PHE A 243 5.96 -22.52 12.77
N LEU A 244 5.04 -23.47 12.59
CA LEU A 244 5.18 -24.85 13.07
C LEU A 244 6.36 -25.61 12.43
N THR A 245 6.92 -25.10 11.34
CA THR A 245 8.12 -25.69 10.74
C THR A 245 9.40 -25.43 11.54
N PHE A 246 9.38 -24.55 12.54
CA PHE A 246 10.52 -24.27 13.43
C PHE A 246 10.59 -25.28 14.59
N PRO A 247 11.77 -25.49 15.19
CA PRO A 247 11.96 -26.59 16.15
C PRO A 247 11.16 -26.49 17.45
N ALA A 248 10.99 -25.28 17.99
CA ALA A 248 10.37 -25.09 19.30
C ALA A 248 9.57 -23.78 19.43
N PRO A 249 8.68 -23.44 18.46
CA PRO A 249 7.92 -22.21 18.50
C PRO A 249 6.89 -22.26 19.64
N LYS A 250 6.71 -21.14 20.31
CA LYS A 250 5.62 -20.95 21.28
C LYS A 250 4.53 -20.09 20.67
N PHE A 251 3.28 -20.41 20.98
CA PHE A 251 2.11 -19.75 20.43
C PHE A 251 1.15 -19.26 21.50
N SER A 252 0.50 -18.12 21.23
CA SER A 252 -0.75 -17.72 21.85
C SER A 252 -1.79 -17.53 20.76
N LEU A 253 -2.90 -18.24 20.85
CA LEU A 253 -4.01 -18.22 19.91
C LEU A 253 -5.22 -17.60 20.59
N ARG A 254 -5.81 -16.59 20.00
CA ARG A 254 -6.97 -15.90 20.55
C ARG A 254 -8.01 -15.64 19.47
N LYS A 255 -9.25 -15.52 19.86
CA LYS A 255 -10.38 -15.23 18.98
C LYS A 255 -11.24 -14.13 19.58
N ASN A 256 -11.55 -13.12 18.76
CA ASN A 256 -12.41 -12.00 19.13
C ASN A 256 -11.91 -11.21 20.34
N GLU A 257 -10.60 -11.13 20.51
CA GLU A 257 -9.98 -10.33 21.58
C GLU A 257 -10.26 -8.84 21.35
N ASN A 258 -10.66 -8.14 22.40
CA ASN A 258 -10.80 -6.70 22.34
C ASN A 258 -9.47 -6.03 22.67
N LEU A 259 -8.88 -5.37 21.70
CA LEU A 259 -7.72 -4.51 21.90
C LEU A 259 -8.16 -3.09 22.27
N GLU A 260 -7.33 -2.37 23.02
CA GLU A 260 -7.55 -0.96 23.36
C GLU A 260 -7.64 -0.05 22.15
N ILE A 261 -6.97 -0.43 21.04
CA ILE A 261 -7.05 0.27 19.76
C ILE A 261 -7.49 -0.68 18.67
N SER A 262 -8.50 -0.28 17.90
CA SER A 262 -8.94 -0.99 16.71
C SER A 262 -8.39 -0.35 15.44
N SER A 263 -8.14 -1.15 14.41
CA SER A 263 -7.85 -0.63 13.07
C SER A 263 -9.16 -0.27 12.34
N LYS A 264 -9.04 0.54 11.28
CA LYS A 264 -10.19 0.84 10.41
C LYS A 264 -10.84 -0.42 9.81
N TYR A 265 -10.04 -1.44 9.54
CA TYR A 265 -10.53 -2.73 9.02
C TYR A 265 -11.23 -3.53 10.12
N GLU A 266 -10.68 -3.54 11.32
CA GLU A 266 -11.31 -4.19 12.48
C GLU A 266 -12.69 -3.62 12.78
N ASP A 267 -12.83 -2.28 12.82
CA ASP A 267 -14.12 -1.61 13.01
C ASP A 267 -15.15 -2.04 11.95
N ARG A 268 -14.70 -2.20 10.70
CA ARG A 268 -15.55 -2.66 9.61
C ARG A 268 -15.98 -4.13 9.79
N TRP A 269 -15.04 -4.99 10.21
CA TRP A 269 -15.32 -6.41 10.37
C TRP A 269 -16.16 -6.70 11.60
N LYS A 270 -15.95 -5.97 12.70
CA LYS A 270 -16.84 -6.03 13.89
C LYS A 270 -18.28 -5.64 13.52
N LYS A 271 -18.48 -4.62 12.71
CA LYS A 271 -19.82 -4.25 12.19
C LYS A 271 -20.47 -5.32 11.30
N GLN A 272 -19.69 -6.22 10.73
CA GLN A 272 -20.16 -7.34 9.90
C GLN A 272 -20.18 -8.66 10.68
N GLU A 273 -20.02 -8.61 12.00
CA GLU A 273 -20.00 -9.79 12.90
C GLU A 273 -18.98 -10.87 12.49
N LYS A 274 -17.90 -10.47 11.82
CA LYS A 274 -16.83 -11.38 11.45
C LYS A 274 -15.95 -11.70 12.64
N ASN A 275 -15.52 -12.94 12.74
CA ASN A 275 -14.52 -13.34 13.72
C ASN A 275 -13.16 -12.72 13.40
N ILE A 276 -12.42 -12.39 14.42
CA ILE A 276 -11.05 -11.91 14.37
C ILE A 276 -10.17 -12.91 15.12
N TYR A 277 -9.06 -13.26 14.49
CA TYR A 277 -8.11 -14.24 14.99
C TYR A 277 -6.77 -13.57 15.26
N ASP A 278 -6.20 -13.83 16.44
CA ASP A 278 -4.88 -13.37 16.84
C ASP A 278 -3.94 -14.56 17.00
N LEU A 279 -2.75 -14.45 16.42
CA LEU A 279 -1.66 -15.40 16.54
C LEU A 279 -0.41 -14.66 17.00
N TRP A 280 0.09 -14.99 18.18
CA TRP A 280 1.39 -14.54 18.63
C TRP A 280 2.37 -15.70 18.59
N VAL A 281 3.57 -15.44 18.10
CA VAL A 281 4.63 -16.45 17.95
C VAL A 281 5.93 -15.89 18.51
N TRP A 282 6.61 -16.68 19.33
CA TRP A 282 7.93 -16.35 19.88
C TRP A 282 8.78 -17.60 20.09
N ASN A 283 10.09 -17.44 20.34
CA ASN A 283 11.04 -18.54 20.51
C ASN A 283 11.09 -19.53 19.33
N PHE A 284 11.15 -19.02 18.12
CA PHE A 284 11.20 -19.80 16.89
C PHE A 284 12.47 -19.50 16.08
#